data_e6ba2e6d6bafde97551110fe60c67f19
#
_entry.id   e6ba2e6d6bafde97551110fe60c67f19
#
_cell.length_a   1.000
_cell.length_b   1.000
_cell.length_c   1.000
_cell.angle_alpha   90.00
_cell.angle_beta   90.00
_cell.angle_gamma   90.00
#
_symmetry.space_group_name_H-M   'P 1'
#
loop_
_entity.id
_entity.type
_entity.pdbx_description
1 polymer ?
#
loop_
_entity_poly.entity_id
_entity_poly.type
_entity_poly.pdbx_seq_one_letter_code
_entity_poly.pdbx_strand_id
1 'polypeptide(L)'
;MQYFHILRVYMINAHKHIVAMALLCAFAFGDVAAQETEPSPWSRFGMGLTIPTLSSPQLMMGGVSSPIIDGYVINPDQPASAANCVSTLFQSSIHLNRSNMSEGDSTESVNYGSPGGFNLVVKKPGGSSAVMMGVVPYSAKGYNVSRTVETDTLMGNYKESYTGSGGTAKSYLGFAHSYKSKKWMPAGKSDSVLVGNRAVSLGAQVSFLSGEVISTSRLNIEDVTYLDHRSSSSMRHRSLSGLFGIQAFQLLWANYDSDRSFKGSATLYLGATYSPKAKLFTDSERTIETVQFLSNVETVIDTASYTNQLDAQGLMPSKYSIGGAIVFENANGRRLLLAADFMEEDWTVVSESSSEINILEGDATWAVASRTSLGLTLNPRTDRSNNNVLSRSTFKSGFALDLYPIAYKGNQLHGWRASAGVSVPLEGSRSTSKVHFGFEMGQRGVGVENGTVFEESLEESLFSIQFGVTLAPFFKNLWLTPKLYD
;
A
#
# COMPACT_ATOMS: atom_id res chain seq x y z
N MET A 1 31.36 -30.47 27.41
CA MET A 1 32.08 -29.46 26.59
C MET A 1 31.45 -29.23 25.21
N GLN A 2 30.86 -30.20 24.54
CA GLN A 2 30.24 -30.03 23.20
C GLN A 2 28.98 -29.12 23.20
N TYR A 3 28.17 -29.11 24.24
CA TYR A 3 26.96 -28.26 24.31
C TYR A 3 27.28 -26.75 24.40
N PHE A 4 28.37 -26.35 25.01
CA PHE A 4 28.81 -24.95 25.09
C PHE A 4 29.29 -24.40 23.75
N HIS A 5 29.87 -25.24 22.90
CA HIS A 5 30.31 -24.83 21.57
C HIS A 5 29.11 -24.59 20.63
N ILE A 6 28.09 -25.42 20.72
CA ILE A 6 26.86 -25.27 19.92
C ILE A 6 26.09 -24.02 20.33
N LEU A 7 25.95 -23.71 21.62
CA LEU A 7 25.30 -22.48 22.09
C LEU A 7 26.06 -21.22 21.64
N ARG A 8 27.39 -21.26 21.64
CA ARG A 8 28.23 -20.11 21.23
C ARG A 8 28.12 -19.84 19.74
N VAL A 9 28.02 -20.85 18.88
CA VAL A 9 27.80 -20.69 17.45
C VAL A 9 26.38 -20.16 17.17
N TYR A 10 25.35 -20.59 17.91
CA TYR A 10 23.99 -20.08 17.79
C TYR A 10 23.86 -18.62 18.25
N MET A 11 24.52 -18.22 19.32
CA MET A 11 24.54 -16.82 19.78
C MET A 11 25.27 -15.91 18.78
N ILE A 12 26.37 -16.35 18.17
CA ILE A 12 27.13 -15.59 17.17
C ILE A 12 26.30 -15.38 15.90
N ASN A 13 25.55 -16.39 15.46
CA ASN A 13 24.68 -16.27 14.29
C ASN A 13 23.43 -15.40 14.58
N ALA A 14 22.83 -15.49 15.76
CA ALA A 14 21.74 -14.63 16.16
C ALA A 14 22.20 -13.14 16.24
N HIS A 15 23.42 -12.87 16.77
CA HIS A 15 24.00 -11.52 16.77
C HIS A 15 24.22 -10.97 15.36
N LYS A 16 24.66 -11.78 14.40
CA LYS A 16 24.86 -11.36 13.01
C LYS A 16 23.53 -10.95 12.34
N HIS A 17 22.46 -11.67 12.62
CA HIS A 17 21.13 -11.32 12.09
C HIS A 17 20.53 -10.07 12.77
N ILE A 18 20.78 -9.89 14.06
CA ILE A 18 20.38 -8.68 14.80
C ILE A 18 21.19 -7.47 14.29
N VAL A 19 22.49 -7.62 14.09
CA VAL A 19 23.36 -6.56 13.55
C VAL A 19 23.01 -6.26 12.09
N ALA A 20 22.69 -7.25 11.26
CA ALA A 20 22.23 -7.05 9.90
C ALA A 20 20.86 -6.32 9.87
N MET A 21 19.96 -6.65 10.78
CA MET A 21 18.66 -5.98 10.92
C MET A 21 18.80 -4.57 11.49
N ALA A 22 19.70 -4.35 12.45
CA ALA A 22 20.05 -3.02 12.97
C ALA A 22 20.74 -2.15 11.92
N LEU A 23 21.62 -2.72 11.09
CA LEU A 23 22.22 -2.06 9.93
C LEU A 23 21.17 -1.71 8.86
N LEU A 24 20.21 -2.60 8.56
CA LEU A 24 19.10 -2.32 7.68
C LEU A 24 18.21 -1.18 8.22
N CYS A 25 17.93 -1.18 9.52
CA CYS A 25 17.24 -0.07 10.18
C CYS A 25 18.06 1.23 10.17
N ALA A 26 19.38 1.17 10.37
CA ALA A 26 20.24 2.35 10.34
C ALA A 26 20.33 2.98 8.93
N PHE A 27 20.27 2.17 7.87
CA PHE A 27 20.12 2.68 6.50
C PHE A 27 18.77 3.32 6.23
N ALA A 28 17.71 2.95 6.99
CA ALA A 28 16.40 3.58 6.87
C ALA A 28 16.31 4.95 7.59
N PHE A 29 17.26 5.27 8.46
CA PHE A 29 17.35 6.54 9.20
C PHE A 29 18.48 7.47 8.72
N GLY A 30 19.19 7.14 7.63
CA GLY A 30 20.03 8.12 6.95
C GLY A 30 19.14 9.26 6.47
N ASP A 31 19.60 10.51 6.59
CA ASP A 31 18.93 11.68 6.04
C ASP A 31 18.58 11.41 4.57
N VAL A 32 17.39 10.90 4.35
CA VAL A 32 16.76 10.88 3.06
C VAL A 32 16.41 12.34 2.82
N ALA A 33 17.31 13.08 2.18
CA ALA A 33 16.94 14.30 1.49
C ALA A 33 15.62 13.96 0.79
N ALA A 34 14.58 14.74 1.04
CA ALA A 34 13.22 14.45 0.60
C ALA A 34 13.22 14.16 -0.91
N GLN A 35 13.43 12.90 -1.27
CA GLN A 35 13.19 12.43 -2.62
C GLN A 35 11.69 12.58 -2.82
N GLU A 36 11.32 13.25 -3.89
CA GLU A 36 9.94 13.34 -4.34
C GLU A 36 9.37 11.91 -4.31
N THR A 37 8.45 11.66 -3.38
CA THR A 37 7.98 10.29 -3.11
C THR A 37 6.96 9.81 -4.13
N GLU A 38 6.34 10.72 -4.87
CA GLU A 38 5.46 10.44 -6.01
C GLU A 38 5.34 11.71 -6.87
N PRO A 39 6.26 11.91 -7.85
CA PRO A 39 6.27 13.07 -8.71
C PRO A 39 5.10 13.00 -9.70
N SER A 40 3.96 13.55 -9.32
CA SER A 40 2.76 13.62 -10.15
C SER A 40 2.08 14.95 -9.95
N PRO A 41 1.74 15.68 -11.02
CA PRO A 41 0.96 16.91 -10.94
C PRO A 41 -0.42 16.71 -10.28
N TRP A 42 -0.99 15.50 -10.36
CA TRP A 42 -2.23 15.14 -9.68
C TRP A 42 -2.09 15.08 -8.15
N SER A 43 -0.86 14.97 -7.63
CA SER A 43 -0.59 14.97 -6.18
C SER A 43 -0.72 16.37 -5.54
N ARG A 44 -0.90 17.43 -6.32
CA ARG A 44 -1.03 18.81 -5.81
C ARG A 44 -2.26 19.00 -4.93
N PHE A 45 -3.29 18.18 -5.10
CA PHE A 45 -4.57 18.33 -4.43
C PHE A 45 -4.59 17.69 -3.03
N GLY A 46 -5.14 18.43 -2.05
CA GLY A 46 -5.34 17.95 -0.67
C GLY A 46 -4.07 17.39 -0.02
N MET A 47 -4.18 16.20 0.56
CA MET A 47 -3.08 15.47 1.20
C MET A 47 -2.12 14.77 0.21
N GLY A 48 -2.26 15.01 -1.09
CA GLY A 48 -1.58 14.27 -2.14
C GLY A 48 -2.37 13.06 -2.64
N LEU A 49 -1.76 12.30 -3.54
CA LEU A 49 -2.36 11.07 -4.07
C LEU A 49 -2.36 9.96 -3.02
N THR A 50 -3.48 9.25 -2.91
CA THR A 50 -3.59 8.09 -2.04
C THR A 50 -2.80 6.91 -2.60
N ILE A 51 -1.97 6.29 -1.76
CA ILE A 51 -1.16 5.12 -2.10
C ILE A 51 -1.87 3.87 -1.56
N PRO A 52 -1.95 2.78 -2.35
CA PRO A 52 -2.48 1.53 -1.84
C PRO A 52 -1.65 1.02 -0.64
N THR A 53 -2.28 0.84 0.52
CA THR A 53 -1.64 0.34 1.75
C THR A 53 -1.35 -1.17 1.71
N LEU A 54 -1.29 -1.74 0.50
CA LEU A 54 -1.19 -3.17 0.24
C LEU A 54 0.26 -3.66 0.25
N SER A 55 0.43 -4.93 0.56
CA SER A 55 1.74 -5.59 0.46
C SER A 55 2.09 -5.96 -0.99
N SER A 56 3.40 -6.10 -1.32
CA SER A 56 3.82 -6.48 -2.67
C SER A 56 3.11 -7.73 -3.24
N PRO A 57 2.89 -8.81 -2.47
CA PRO A 57 2.14 -9.96 -2.99
C PRO A 57 0.70 -9.66 -3.41
N GLN A 58 0.06 -8.64 -2.83
CA GLN A 58 -1.29 -8.21 -3.20
C GLN A 58 -1.27 -7.27 -4.39
N LEU A 59 -0.29 -6.36 -4.46
CA LEU A 59 -0.09 -5.47 -5.61
C LEU A 59 0.16 -6.29 -6.88
N MET A 60 0.92 -7.39 -6.81
CA MET A 60 1.12 -8.33 -7.92
C MET A 60 -0.17 -9.03 -8.38
N MET A 61 -1.26 -8.91 -7.61
CA MET A 61 -2.58 -9.46 -7.92
C MET A 61 -3.61 -8.37 -8.26
N GLY A 62 -3.16 -7.23 -8.81
CA GLY A 62 -4.03 -6.09 -9.11
C GLY A 62 -4.58 -5.39 -7.86
N GLY A 63 -4.01 -5.64 -6.69
CA GLY A 63 -4.49 -5.05 -5.44
C GLY A 63 -5.68 -5.77 -4.80
N VAL A 64 -6.02 -6.99 -5.23
CA VAL A 64 -7.03 -7.81 -4.55
C VAL A 64 -6.63 -8.03 -3.10
N SER A 65 -7.52 -7.72 -2.18
CA SER A 65 -7.24 -7.66 -0.74
C SER A 65 -8.25 -8.44 0.09
N SER A 66 -9.52 -8.06 0.07
CA SER A 66 -10.53 -8.49 1.05
C SER A 66 -10.73 -10.01 1.12
N PRO A 67 -10.78 -10.80 0.02
CA PRO A 67 -11.02 -12.23 0.08
C PRO A 67 -9.75 -13.07 0.28
N ILE A 68 -8.55 -12.48 0.22
CA ILE A 68 -7.31 -13.23 0.19
C ILE A 68 -6.97 -13.83 1.55
N ILE A 69 -6.94 -15.17 1.61
CA ILE A 69 -6.52 -15.96 2.75
C ILE A 69 -5.22 -16.67 2.37
N ASP A 70 -4.08 -16.02 2.66
CA ASP A 70 -2.74 -16.56 2.46
C ASP A 70 -1.97 -16.55 3.80
N GLY A 71 -1.52 -17.71 4.22
CA GLY A 71 -0.83 -17.87 5.51
C GLY A 71 0.55 -17.20 5.58
N TYR A 72 1.09 -16.71 4.47
CA TYR A 72 2.42 -16.10 4.36
C TYR A 72 2.38 -14.64 3.90
N VAL A 73 1.21 -14.03 3.85
CA VAL A 73 1.01 -12.64 3.45
C VAL A 73 0.34 -11.86 4.57
N ILE A 74 0.91 -10.73 4.95
CA ILE A 74 0.27 -9.78 5.86
C ILE A 74 -0.56 -8.82 5.01
N ASN A 75 -1.80 -8.62 5.42
CA ASN A 75 -2.75 -7.77 4.72
C ASN A 75 -3.21 -6.61 5.63
N PRO A 76 -2.63 -5.41 5.50
CA PRO A 76 -2.99 -4.25 6.32
C PRO A 76 -4.44 -3.76 6.12
N ASP A 77 -5.02 -4.03 4.95
CA ASP A 77 -6.40 -3.61 4.61
C ASP A 77 -7.46 -4.66 4.94
N GLN A 78 -7.06 -5.82 5.48
CA GLN A 78 -8.00 -6.87 5.95
C GLN A 78 -7.51 -7.45 7.28
N PRO A 79 -7.92 -6.87 8.43
CA PRO A 79 -7.40 -7.31 9.72
C PRO A 79 -7.74 -8.76 10.07
N ALA A 80 -8.86 -9.31 9.59
CA ALA A 80 -9.22 -10.70 9.82
C ALA A 80 -8.21 -11.71 9.24
N SER A 81 -7.44 -11.30 8.21
CA SER A 81 -6.43 -12.14 7.55
C SER A 81 -5.30 -12.56 8.49
N ALA A 82 -4.97 -11.75 9.49
CA ALA A 82 -3.91 -12.04 10.46
C ALA A 82 -4.16 -13.35 11.22
N ALA A 83 -5.43 -13.66 11.52
CA ALA A 83 -5.79 -14.92 12.17
C ALA A 83 -5.53 -16.17 11.30
N ASN A 84 -5.33 -16.00 10.00
CA ASN A 84 -5.07 -17.07 9.05
C ASN A 84 -3.56 -17.23 8.73
N CYS A 85 -2.69 -16.33 9.21
CA CYS A 85 -1.25 -16.49 9.09
C CYS A 85 -0.78 -17.79 9.78
N VAL A 86 0.25 -18.43 9.24
CA VAL A 86 0.76 -19.72 9.77
C VAL A 86 1.56 -19.56 11.06
N SER A 87 2.25 -18.42 11.21
CA SER A 87 3.12 -18.12 12.35
C SER A 87 3.30 -16.61 12.48
N THR A 88 4.19 -16.18 13.34
CA THR A 88 4.70 -14.81 13.35
C THR A 88 5.37 -14.50 12.02
N LEU A 89 5.01 -13.37 11.40
CA LEU A 89 5.50 -12.92 10.11
C LEU A 89 5.95 -11.47 10.22
N PHE A 90 7.04 -11.15 9.55
CA PHE A 90 7.46 -9.79 9.26
C PHE A 90 7.47 -9.58 7.76
N GLN A 91 6.96 -8.45 7.28
CA GLN A 91 6.90 -8.14 5.85
C GLN A 91 7.27 -6.68 5.60
N SER A 92 8.10 -6.47 4.58
CA SER A 92 8.47 -5.14 4.08
C SER A 92 8.70 -5.19 2.58
N SER A 93 8.62 -4.03 1.94
CA SER A 93 8.87 -3.89 0.51
C SER A 93 9.42 -2.51 0.15
N ILE A 94 10.00 -2.44 -1.05
CA ILE A 94 10.42 -1.21 -1.70
C ILE A 94 9.92 -1.26 -3.15
N HIS A 95 9.54 -0.11 -3.68
CA HIS A 95 9.07 0.04 -5.06
C HIS A 95 9.96 1.04 -5.77
N LEU A 96 10.38 0.70 -6.97
CA LEU A 96 11.11 1.56 -7.90
C LEU A 96 10.15 1.91 -9.02
N ASN A 97 9.84 3.18 -9.15
CA ASN A 97 8.78 3.67 -10.02
C ASN A 97 9.36 4.58 -11.11
N ARG A 98 8.73 4.54 -12.27
CA ARG A 98 8.90 5.50 -13.34
C ARG A 98 7.54 6.03 -13.75
N SER A 99 7.41 7.35 -13.76
CA SER A 99 6.25 8.06 -14.28
C SER A 99 6.67 8.78 -15.56
N ASN A 100 5.90 8.58 -16.63
CA ASN A 100 6.01 9.35 -17.86
C ASN A 100 4.74 10.17 -17.98
N MET A 101 4.89 11.48 -17.94
CA MET A 101 3.81 12.46 -18.03
C MET A 101 3.78 13.05 -19.43
N SER A 102 2.61 13.21 -20.01
CA SER A 102 2.42 13.85 -21.31
C SER A 102 1.25 14.83 -21.27
N GLU A 103 1.46 16.01 -21.82
CA GLU A 103 0.46 17.07 -21.99
C GLU A 103 0.68 17.73 -23.36
N GLY A 104 -0.24 17.49 -24.31
CA GLY A 104 -0.04 17.88 -25.70
C GLY A 104 1.23 17.27 -26.30
N ASP A 105 2.13 18.10 -26.82
CA ASP A 105 3.43 17.68 -27.38
C ASP A 105 4.55 17.59 -26.35
N SER A 106 4.29 17.96 -25.10
CA SER A 106 5.29 17.96 -24.03
C SER A 106 5.29 16.61 -23.28
N THR A 107 6.47 16.05 -23.07
CA THR A 107 6.65 14.80 -22.31
C THR A 107 7.75 14.93 -21.29
N GLU A 108 7.54 14.45 -20.08
CA GLU A 108 8.52 14.38 -19.01
C GLU A 108 8.55 13.00 -18.37
N SER A 109 9.74 12.53 -17.97
CA SER A 109 9.91 11.24 -17.32
C SER A 109 10.65 11.41 -16.01
N VAL A 110 10.09 10.87 -14.91
CA VAL A 110 10.70 10.92 -13.59
C VAL A 110 10.81 9.52 -13.00
N ASN A 111 11.99 9.22 -12.40
CA ASN A 111 12.20 7.98 -11.65
C ASN A 111 12.23 8.29 -10.16
N TYR A 112 11.54 7.48 -9.35
CA TYR A 112 11.48 7.66 -7.91
C TYR A 112 11.36 6.33 -7.17
N GLY A 113 11.74 6.31 -5.89
CA GLY A 113 11.61 5.15 -5.02
C GLY A 113 10.57 5.40 -3.93
N SER A 114 9.79 4.40 -3.57
CA SER A 114 8.85 4.47 -2.47
C SER A 114 8.91 3.24 -1.56
N PRO A 115 8.85 3.42 -0.23
CA PRO A 115 8.73 2.29 0.69
C PRO A 115 7.32 1.69 0.63
N GLY A 116 7.21 0.37 0.70
CA GLY A 116 5.92 -0.34 0.80
C GLY A 116 5.47 -0.60 2.24
N GLY A 117 6.17 -0.02 3.23
CA GLY A 117 5.84 -0.15 4.64
C GLY A 117 6.46 -1.35 5.36
N PHE A 118 6.22 -1.37 6.68
CA PHE A 118 6.67 -2.43 7.59
C PHE A 118 5.47 -3.02 8.30
N ASN A 119 5.31 -4.34 8.19
CA ASN A 119 4.17 -5.05 8.74
C ASN A 119 4.64 -6.23 9.58
N LEU A 120 4.03 -6.42 10.75
CA LEU A 120 4.32 -7.52 11.68
C LEU A 120 3.01 -8.18 12.10
N VAL A 121 2.96 -9.48 12.04
CA VAL A 121 1.91 -10.30 12.67
C VAL A 121 2.56 -11.17 13.73
N VAL A 122 2.06 -11.14 14.94
CA VAL A 122 2.45 -12.02 16.04
C VAL A 122 1.40 -13.07 16.26
N LYS A 123 1.75 -14.32 16.02
CA LYS A 123 0.84 -15.44 16.13
C LYS A 123 1.53 -16.70 16.62
N LYS A 124 0.89 -17.41 17.56
CA LYS A 124 1.30 -18.75 17.96
C LYS A 124 1.00 -19.72 16.81
N PRO A 125 1.94 -20.59 16.40
CA PRO A 125 1.69 -21.63 15.41
C PRO A 125 0.49 -22.50 15.81
N GLY A 126 -0.44 -22.71 14.86
CA GLY A 126 -1.68 -23.44 15.12
C GLY A 126 -2.74 -22.71 15.97
N GLY A 127 -2.43 -21.53 16.49
CA GLY A 127 -3.37 -20.70 17.24
C GLY A 127 -4.46 -20.10 16.34
N SER A 128 -5.58 -19.71 16.96
CA SER A 128 -6.72 -19.08 16.27
C SER A 128 -6.68 -17.56 16.31
N SER A 129 -5.88 -16.96 17.21
CA SER A 129 -5.77 -15.51 17.41
C SER A 129 -4.41 -14.99 16.93
N ALA A 130 -4.41 -13.74 16.48
CA ALA A 130 -3.20 -13.03 16.09
C ALA A 130 -3.32 -11.53 16.42
N VAL A 131 -2.17 -10.91 16.66
CA VAL A 131 -2.01 -9.45 16.74
C VAL A 131 -1.25 -9.01 15.52
N MET A 132 -1.65 -7.91 14.90
CA MET A 132 -0.98 -7.30 13.77
C MET A 132 -0.65 -5.84 14.07
N MET A 133 0.49 -5.37 13.56
CA MET A 133 0.90 -3.98 13.66
C MET A 133 1.80 -3.62 12.50
N GLY A 134 1.87 -2.32 12.19
CA GLY A 134 2.74 -1.86 11.12
C GLY A 134 2.63 -0.36 10.88
N VAL A 135 3.47 0.08 9.95
CA VAL A 135 3.47 1.44 9.40
C VAL A 135 3.53 1.32 7.88
N VAL A 136 2.56 1.92 7.21
CA VAL A 136 2.45 1.90 5.75
C VAL A 136 2.25 3.33 5.22
N PRO A 137 2.77 3.66 4.03
CA PRO A 137 2.45 4.93 3.39
C PRO A 137 0.94 4.99 3.09
N TYR A 138 0.34 6.17 3.20
CA TYR A 138 -1.08 6.38 2.93
C TYR A 138 -1.31 7.36 1.79
N SER A 139 -0.58 8.48 1.78
CA SER A 139 -0.59 9.43 0.66
C SER A 139 0.80 10.01 0.44
N ALA A 140 1.05 10.49 -0.77
CA ALA A 140 2.26 11.21 -1.11
C ALA A 140 1.95 12.43 -1.96
N LYS A 141 2.68 13.50 -1.69
CA LYS A 141 2.67 14.74 -2.45
C LYS A 141 4.07 14.97 -3.02
N GLY A 142 4.15 15.09 -4.36
CA GLY A 142 5.41 15.34 -5.03
C GLY A 142 5.09 15.88 -6.42
N TYR A 143 5.32 17.17 -6.64
CA TYR A 143 5.20 17.77 -7.96
C TYR A 143 6.17 18.94 -8.09
N ASN A 144 6.63 19.16 -9.33
CA ASN A 144 7.44 20.29 -9.70
C ASN A 144 6.99 20.72 -11.10
N VAL A 145 6.16 21.76 -11.15
CA VAL A 145 5.60 22.29 -12.39
C VAL A 145 6.07 23.72 -12.57
N SER A 146 6.57 24.06 -13.74
CA SER A 146 6.98 25.42 -14.04
C SER A 146 6.48 25.87 -15.41
N ARG A 147 6.12 27.15 -15.51
CA ARG A 147 5.71 27.80 -16.75
C ARG A 147 6.43 29.14 -16.88
N THR A 148 6.98 29.41 -18.04
CA THR A 148 7.45 30.75 -18.40
C THR A 148 6.35 31.45 -19.15
N VAL A 149 6.03 32.66 -18.72
CA VAL A 149 5.04 33.53 -19.36
C VAL A 149 5.79 34.70 -20.01
N GLU A 150 5.71 34.76 -21.32
CA GLU A 150 6.22 35.88 -22.10
C GLU A 150 5.15 36.98 -22.14
N THR A 151 5.53 38.19 -21.80
CA THR A 151 4.61 39.32 -21.76
C THR A 151 5.29 40.61 -22.22
N ASP A 152 4.58 41.43 -22.99
CA ASP A 152 5.00 42.76 -23.46
C ASP A 152 4.80 43.85 -22.40
N THR A 153 4.54 43.50 -21.15
CA THR A 153 4.36 44.45 -20.07
C THR A 153 5.71 45.01 -19.57
N LEU A 154 5.66 46.10 -18.82
CA LEU A 154 6.83 46.74 -18.21
C LEU A 154 7.62 45.81 -17.24
N MET A 155 6.98 44.74 -16.78
CA MET A 155 7.64 43.76 -15.88
C MET A 155 8.51 42.75 -16.62
N GLY A 156 8.42 42.64 -17.95
CA GLY A 156 9.12 41.63 -18.72
C GLY A 156 8.56 40.21 -18.49
N ASN A 157 9.31 39.21 -18.90
CA ASN A 157 8.95 37.82 -18.74
C ASN A 157 9.01 37.39 -17.26
N TYR A 158 8.22 36.42 -16.89
CA TYR A 158 8.27 35.84 -15.57
C TYR A 158 8.10 34.31 -15.60
N LYS A 159 8.69 33.65 -14.62
CA LYS A 159 8.59 32.20 -14.41
C LYS A 159 7.73 31.91 -13.19
N GLU A 160 6.63 31.20 -13.40
CA GLU A 160 5.85 30.57 -12.34
C GLU A 160 6.40 29.19 -12.06
N SER A 161 6.58 28.84 -10.79
CA SER A 161 6.94 27.51 -10.39
C SER A 161 6.12 27.06 -9.18
N TYR A 162 5.63 25.85 -9.25
CA TYR A 162 4.80 25.21 -8.25
C TYR A 162 5.47 23.92 -7.83
N THR A 163 5.81 23.80 -6.55
CA THR A 163 6.44 22.60 -6.00
C THR A 163 5.64 22.08 -4.81
N GLY A 164 5.57 20.78 -4.67
CA GLY A 164 4.95 20.13 -3.54
C GLY A 164 5.79 18.97 -3.05
N SER A 165 5.78 18.73 -1.74
CA SER A 165 6.49 17.62 -1.13
C SER A 165 5.78 17.12 0.13
N GLY A 166 6.18 15.93 0.59
CA GLY A 166 5.66 15.34 1.82
C GLY A 166 4.64 14.23 1.58
N GLY A 167 3.89 13.91 2.63
CA GLY A 167 2.89 12.84 2.58
C GLY A 167 2.45 12.41 3.97
N THR A 168 1.57 11.41 4.00
CA THR A 168 1.05 10.85 5.25
C THR A 168 1.33 9.37 5.35
N ALA A 169 1.56 8.90 6.58
CA ALA A 169 1.73 7.50 6.90
C ALA A 169 0.62 7.02 7.85
N LYS A 170 0.23 5.76 7.71
CA LYS A 170 -0.74 5.08 8.56
C LYS A 170 -0.03 4.06 9.44
N SER A 171 0.04 4.33 10.74
CA SER A 171 0.45 3.36 11.77
C SER A 171 -0.77 2.62 12.27
N TYR A 172 -0.70 1.31 12.46
CA TYR A 172 -1.86 0.53 12.87
C TYR A 172 -1.52 -0.57 13.88
N LEU A 173 -2.52 -0.90 14.71
CA LEU A 173 -2.53 -2.03 15.62
C LEU A 173 -3.88 -2.74 15.52
N GLY A 174 -3.86 -4.06 15.30
CA GLY A 174 -5.05 -4.85 15.11
C GLY A 174 -5.00 -6.19 15.83
N PHE A 175 -6.19 -6.74 16.04
CA PHE A 175 -6.39 -8.09 16.59
C PHE A 175 -7.35 -8.87 15.71
N ALA A 176 -7.09 -10.16 15.56
CA ALA A 176 -7.93 -11.06 14.78
C ALA A 176 -8.10 -12.42 15.47
N HIS A 177 -9.27 -13.01 15.25
CA HIS A 177 -9.59 -14.36 15.71
C HIS A 177 -10.31 -15.15 14.62
N SER A 178 -9.98 -16.44 14.51
CA SER A 178 -10.57 -17.36 13.52
C SER A 178 -11.29 -18.53 14.21
N TYR A 179 -12.55 -18.69 13.87
CA TYR A 179 -13.39 -19.82 14.27
C TYR A 179 -13.35 -20.86 13.15
N LYS A 180 -12.82 -22.05 13.43
CA LYS A 180 -12.62 -23.15 12.46
C LYS A 180 -13.51 -24.33 12.78
N SER A 181 -14.18 -24.86 11.74
CA SER A 181 -14.99 -26.07 11.80
C SER A 181 -14.37 -27.15 10.93
N LYS A 182 -14.50 -28.40 11.39
CA LYS A 182 -14.04 -29.59 10.66
C LYS A 182 -15.24 -30.49 10.35
N LYS A 183 -15.15 -31.24 9.26
CA LYS A 183 -16.17 -32.21 8.83
C LYS A 183 -15.46 -33.49 8.34
N TRP A 184 -16.08 -34.62 8.59
CA TRP A 184 -15.67 -35.91 8.02
C TRP A 184 -16.10 -35.97 6.56
N MET A 185 -15.16 -36.22 5.66
CA MET A 185 -15.38 -36.38 4.23
C MET A 185 -15.13 -37.84 3.85
N PRO A 186 -15.95 -38.45 2.97
CA PRO A 186 -15.75 -39.82 2.54
C PRO A 186 -14.44 -39.97 1.78
N ALA A 187 -13.73 -41.05 2.07
CA ALA A 187 -12.52 -41.49 1.38
C ALA A 187 -12.77 -42.91 0.83
N GLY A 188 -13.05 -43.01 -0.47
CA GLY A 188 -13.51 -44.26 -1.07
C GLY A 188 -14.87 -44.72 -0.55
N LYS A 189 -15.07 -46.06 -0.50
CA LYS A 189 -16.34 -46.66 -0.10
C LYS A 189 -16.52 -46.93 1.42
N SER A 190 -15.42 -47.03 2.17
CA SER A 190 -15.44 -47.51 3.55
C SER A 190 -14.70 -46.66 4.56
N ASP A 191 -14.08 -45.55 4.12
CA ASP A 191 -13.24 -44.73 4.98
C ASP A 191 -13.63 -43.25 4.96
N SER A 192 -13.11 -42.45 5.90
CA SER A 192 -13.34 -41.03 5.98
C SER A 192 -12.13 -40.27 6.52
N VAL A 193 -11.99 -39.01 6.08
CA VAL A 193 -10.93 -38.08 6.50
C VAL A 193 -11.54 -36.83 7.12
N LEU A 194 -10.98 -36.37 8.26
CA LEU A 194 -11.41 -35.16 8.92
C LEU A 194 -10.74 -33.93 8.29
N VAL A 195 -11.53 -33.09 7.62
CA VAL A 195 -11.05 -31.96 6.85
C VAL A 195 -11.61 -30.66 7.42
N GLY A 196 -10.84 -29.57 7.35
CA GLY A 196 -11.34 -28.23 7.61
C GLY A 196 -12.40 -27.86 6.57
N ASN A 197 -13.65 -27.72 7.00
CA ASN A 197 -14.80 -27.49 6.11
C ASN A 197 -15.08 -26.01 5.92
N ARG A 198 -15.02 -25.25 6.99
CA ARG A 198 -15.27 -23.81 6.98
C ARG A 198 -14.51 -23.11 8.09
N ALA A 199 -14.20 -21.84 7.89
CA ALA A 199 -13.82 -20.94 8.96
C ALA A 199 -14.40 -19.56 8.73
N VAL A 200 -14.60 -18.84 9.83
CA VAL A 200 -14.93 -17.42 9.83
C VAL A 200 -13.89 -16.74 10.70
N SER A 201 -13.25 -15.73 10.17
CA SER A 201 -12.25 -14.91 10.86
C SER A 201 -12.78 -13.50 10.99
N LEU A 202 -12.66 -12.94 12.18
CA LEU A 202 -13.02 -11.57 12.51
C LEU A 202 -11.77 -10.82 12.91
N GLY A 203 -11.67 -9.57 12.51
CA GLY A 203 -10.56 -8.70 12.88
C GLY A 203 -10.99 -7.25 13.07
N ALA A 204 -10.32 -6.58 13.97
CA ALA A 204 -10.48 -5.15 14.20
C ALA A 204 -9.09 -4.50 14.32
N GLN A 205 -8.97 -3.28 13.80
CA GLN A 205 -7.73 -2.52 13.76
C GLN A 205 -8.03 -1.07 14.10
N VAL A 206 -7.15 -0.46 14.88
CA VAL A 206 -7.09 0.98 15.10
C VAL A 206 -5.89 1.52 14.34
N SER A 207 -6.07 2.61 13.62
CA SER A 207 -5.06 3.23 12.79
C SER A 207 -4.90 4.70 13.13
N PHE A 208 -3.67 5.14 13.25
CA PHE A 208 -3.28 6.53 13.41
C PHE A 208 -2.63 7.01 12.11
N LEU A 209 -3.27 7.98 11.46
CA LEU A 209 -2.75 8.69 10.31
C LEU A 209 -2.00 9.93 10.78
N SER A 210 -0.79 10.14 10.28
CA SER A 210 -0.01 11.35 10.54
C SER A 210 0.91 11.68 9.38
N GLY A 211 1.16 12.97 9.18
CA GLY A 211 2.09 13.43 8.16
C GLY A 211 1.97 14.92 7.89
N GLU A 212 2.86 15.41 7.05
CA GLU A 212 2.96 16.80 6.63
C GLU A 212 3.08 16.89 5.12
N VAL A 213 2.39 17.84 4.54
CA VAL A 213 2.49 18.18 3.12
C VAL A 213 2.81 19.66 2.99
N ILE A 214 3.76 19.98 2.12
CA ILE A 214 4.22 21.34 1.85
C ILE A 214 3.93 21.68 0.40
N SER A 215 3.42 22.86 0.14
CA SER A 215 3.20 23.40 -1.20
C SER A 215 3.83 24.77 -1.29
N THR A 216 4.64 25.01 -2.31
CA THR A 216 5.28 26.31 -2.55
C THR A 216 4.99 26.77 -3.96
N SER A 217 4.52 27.98 -4.08
CA SER A 217 4.35 28.72 -5.34
C SER A 217 5.33 29.87 -5.38
N ARG A 218 6.03 30.03 -6.49
CA ARG A 218 6.99 31.11 -6.71
C ARG A 218 6.68 31.81 -8.02
N LEU A 219 6.81 33.12 -7.99
CA LEU A 219 6.83 33.99 -9.16
C LEU A 219 8.18 34.65 -9.23
N ASN A 220 8.98 34.29 -10.22
CA ASN A 220 10.29 34.87 -10.46
C ASN A 220 10.21 35.78 -11.68
N ILE A 221 10.49 37.07 -11.48
CA ILE A 221 10.42 38.11 -12.52
C ILE A 221 11.81 38.27 -13.12
N GLU A 222 11.92 38.28 -14.45
CA GLU A 222 13.20 38.35 -15.15
C GLU A 222 13.88 39.71 -14.95
N ASP A 223 13.08 40.80 -14.85
CA ASP A 223 13.60 42.14 -14.59
C ASP A 223 13.95 42.30 -13.09
N VAL A 224 15.25 42.42 -12.81
CA VAL A 224 15.82 42.58 -11.46
C VAL A 224 15.33 43.81 -10.67
N THR A 225 14.63 44.73 -11.32
CA THR A 225 14.02 45.90 -10.66
C THR A 225 12.79 45.48 -9.83
N TYR A 226 12.18 44.35 -10.15
CA TYR A 226 11.02 43.83 -9.44
C TYR A 226 11.43 42.77 -8.46
N LEU A 227 10.69 42.64 -7.38
CA LEU A 227 10.92 41.63 -6.37
C LEU A 227 10.14 40.37 -6.69
N ASP A 228 10.74 39.23 -6.43
CA ASP A 228 10.11 37.94 -6.58
C ASP A 228 9.08 37.70 -5.47
N HIS A 229 8.16 36.78 -5.72
CA HIS A 229 7.11 36.44 -4.78
C HIS A 229 7.11 34.95 -4.47
N ARG A 230 6.99 34.60 -3.19
CA ARG A 230 6.90 33.23 -2.71
C ARG A 230 5.70 33.04 -1.77
N SER A 231 4.84 32.08 -2.07
CA SER A 231 3.79 31.60 -1.16
C SER A 231 4.11 30.18 -0.76
N SER A 232 4.28 29.92 0.52
CA SER A 232 4.51 28.58 1.09
C SER A 232 3.35 28.21 2.00
N SER A 233 2.85 26.98 1.89
CA SER A 233 1.82 26.41 2.74
C SER A 233 2.25 25.06 3.24
N SER A 234 2.26 24.86 4.57
CA SER A 234 2.47 23.58 5.23
C SER A 234 1.19 23.12 5.91
N MET A 235 0.82 21.85 5.74
CA MET A 235 -0.34 21.25 6.39
C MET A 235 0.06 19.94 7.07
N ARG A 236 -0.16 19.87 8.39
CA ARG A 236 0.03 18.66 9.20
C ARG A 236 -1.30 18.01 9.49
N HIS A 237 -1.45 16.77 9.05
CA HIS A 237 -2.67 15.99 9.21
C HIS A 237 -2.53 14.95 10.32
N ARG A 238 -3.59 14.79 11.13
CA ARG A 238 -3.70 13.76 12.18
C ARG A 238 -5.11 13.18 12.18
N SER A 239 -5.23 11.86 12.18
CA SER A 239 -6.54 11.20 12.26
C SER A 239 -6.41 9.86 13.00
N LEU A 240 -7.43 9.51 13.77
CA LEU A 240 -7.57 8.20 14.39
C LEU A 240 -8.79 7.51 13.78
N SER A 241 -8.60 6.34 13.17
CA SER A 241 -9.64 5.60 12.48
C SER A 241 -9.67 4.14 12.89
N GLY A 242 -10.83 3.49 12.69
CA GLY A 242 -11.02 2.07 12.90
C GLY A 242 -11.19 1.33 11.58
N LEU A 243 -10.78 0.06 11.52
CA LEU A 243 -11.04 -0.84 10.41
C LEU A 243 -11.51 -2.18 10.94
N PHE A 244 -12.65 -2.64 10.48
CA PHE A 244 -13.24 -3.93 10.81
C PHE A 244 -13.20 -4.84 9.60
N GLY A 245 -12.86 -6.11 9.80
CA GLY A 245 -12.76 -7.08 8.74
C GLY A 245 -13.40 -8.41 9.09
N ILE A 246 -14.01 -9.02 8.10
CA ILE A 246 -14.51 -10.39 8.15
C ILE A 246 -13.98 -11.16 6.95
N GLN A 247 -13.56 -12.39 7.20
CA GLN A 247 -13.22 -13.34 6.14
C GLN A 247 -13.87 -14.69 6.44
N ALA A 248 -14.34 -15.35 5.40
CA ALA A 248 -14.86 -16.70 5.49
C ALA A 248 -14.26 -17.57 4.39
N PHE A 249 -14.00 -18.83 4.71
CA PHE A 249 -13.80 -19.84 3.68
C PHE A 249 -14.79 -20.99 3.86
N GLN A 250 -15.22 -21.55 2.74
CA GLN A 250 -16.09 -22.70 2.66
C GLN A 250 -15.52 -23.70 1.67
N LEU A 251 -15.24 -24.90 2.13
CA LEU A 251 -14.88 -26.01 1.26
C LEU A 251 -16.15 -26.42 0.46
N LEU A 252 -16.09 -26.26 -0.86
CA LEU A 252 -17.20 -26.62 -1.76
C LEU A 252 -17.23 -28.12 -1.97
N TRP A 253 -16.08 -28.70 -2.34
CA TRP A 253 -15.88 -30.13 -2.48
C TRP A 253 -14.42 -30.52 -2.22
N ALA A 254 -14.21 -31.75 -1.79
CA ALA A 254 -12.91 -32.38 -1.70
C ALA A 254 -13.07 -33.88 -1.99
N ASN A 255 -12.18 -34.41 -2.81
CA ASN A 255 -12.15 -35.82 -3.21
C ASN A 255 -10.91 -36.51 -2.65
N TYR A 256 -11.15 -37.67 -2.04
CA TYR A 256 -10.13 -38.56 -1.50
C TYR A 256 -10.27 -39.97 -2.09
N ASP A 257 -9.17 -40.67 -2.27
CA ASP A 257 -9.19 -42.07 -2.67
C ASP A 257 -9.38 -42.99 -1.47
N SER A 258 -9.53 -44.29 -1.72
CA SER A 258 -9.73 -45.31 -0.70
C SER A 258 -8.54 -45.47 0.25
N ASP A 259 -7.35 -45.10 -0.19
CA ASP A 259 -6.11 -45.01 0.62
C ASP A 259 -5.96 -43.66 1.38
N ARG A 260 -7.02 -42.86 1.41
CA ARG A 260 -7.05 -41.49 1.96
C ARG A 260 -6.15 -40.50 1.23
N SER A 261 -5.63 -40.83 0.06
CA SER A 261 -4.86 -39.89 -0.75
C SER A 261 -5.77 -38.77 -1.28
N PHE A 262 -5.27 -37.54 -1.25
CA PHE A 262 -5.99 -36.35 -1.74
C PHE A 262 -5.96 -36.30 -3.26
N LYS A 263 -7.11 -36.14 -3.90
CA LYS A 263 -7.26 -36.00 -5.35
C LYS A 263 -7.49 -34.56 -5.81
N GLY A 264 -8.20 -33.80 -5.04
CA GLY A 264 -8.48 -32.41 -5.36
C GLY A 264 -9.56 -31.78 -4.51
N SER A 265 -9.62 -30.44 -4.51
CA SER A 265 -10.63 -29.67 -3.82
C SER A 265 -10.93 -28.36 -4.52
N ALA A 266 -12.11 -27.81 -4.24
CA ALA A 266 -12.44 -26.42 -4.51
C ALA A 266 -12.92 -25.75 -3.22
N THR A 267 -12.40 -24.56 -2.96
CA THR A 267 -12.72 -23.77 -1.77
C THR A 267 -13.10 -22.35 -2.18
N LEU A 268 -14.22 -21.88 -1.65
CA LEU A 268 -14.67 -20.49 -1.81
C LEU A 268 -14.16 -19.66 -0.64
N TYR A 269 -13.59 -18.49 -0.95
CA TYR A 269 -13.19 -17.46 0.00
C TYR A 269 -14.05 -16.23 -0.21
N LEU A 270 -14.52 -15.63 0.88
CA LEU A 270 -15.25 -14.37 0.88
C LEU A 270 -14.59 -13.45 1.90
N GLY A 271 -14.59 -12.17 1.62
CA GLY A 271 -14.06 -11.17 2.51
C GLY A 271 -14.78 -9.84 2.38
N ALA A 272 -14.90 -9.13 3.49
CA ALA A 272 -15.40 -7.77 3.52
C ALA A 272 -14.66 -6.97 4.60
N THR A 273 -14.52 -5.65 4.36
CA THR A 273 -13.98 -4.71 5.33
C THR A 273 -14.83 -3.45 5.39
N TYR A 274 -14.81 -2.78 6.52
CA TYR A 274 -15.47 -1.51 6.72
C TYR A 274 -14.65 -0.62 7.67
N SER A 275 -14.39 0.61 7.23
CA SER A 275 -13.82 1.70 8.03
C SER A 275 -14.85 2.84 8.10
N PRO A 276 -15.33 3.21 9.29
CA PRO A 276 -16.25 4.34 9.43
C PRO A 276 -15.54 5.67 9.17
N LYS A 277 -16.33 6.72 8.92
CA LYS A 277 -15.83 8.11 8.88
C LYS A 277 -15.07 8.43 10.16
N ALA A 278 -13.96 9.14 10.05
CA ALA A 278 -13.12 9.53 11.18
C ALA A 278 -12.85 11.04 11.16
N LYS A 279 -12.58 11.63 12.33
CA LYS A 279 -12.17 13.03 12.40
C LYS A 279 -10.76 13.20 11.86
N LEU A 280 -10.56 14.22 11.04
CA LEU A 280 -9.27 14.70 10.56
C LEU A 280 -8.97 16.01 11.25
N PHE A 281 -7.84 16.12 11.91
CA PHE A 281 -7.31 17.34 12.46
C PHE A 281 -6.18 17.83 11.57
N THR A 282 -6.20 19.10 11.22
CA THR A 282 -5.19 19.72 10.36
C THR A 282 -4.68 21.00 11.01
N ASP A 283 -3.37 21.08 11.18
CA ASP A 283 -2.68 22.33 11.47
C ASP A 283 -2.16 22.87 10.13
N SER A 284 -2.49 24.12 9.81
CA SER A 284 -2.03 24.75 8.56
C SER A 284 -1.29 26.05 8.85
N GLU A 285 -0.17 26.21 8.16
CA GLU A 285 0.64 27.43 8.18
C GLU A 285 0.83 27.90 6.76
N ARG A 286 0.54 29.18 6.50
CA ARG A 286 0.74 29.80 5.19
C ARG A 286 1.48 31.10 5.34
N THR A 287 2.56 31.24 4.55
CA THR A 287 3.39 32.44 4.52
C THR A 287 3.44 32.96 3.08
N ILE A 288 3.23 34.26 2.91
CA ILE A 288 3.39 34.96 1.64
C ILE A 288 4.48 35.99 1.83
N GLU A 289 5.54 35.88 1.02
CA GLU A 289 6.77 36.64 1.17
C GLU A 289 7.19 37.26 -0.16
N THR A 290 7.82 38.43 -0.05
CA THR A 290 8.56 39.04 -1.11
C THR A 290 10.04 38.68 -0.93
N VAL A 291 10.64 38.10 -1.95
CA VAL A 291 12.01 37.59 -1.90
C VAL A 291 12.88 38.21 -3.00
N GLN A 292 14.18 38.19 -2.79
CA GLN A 292 15.17 38.61 -3.77
C GLN A 292 16.40 37.71 -3.72
N PHE A 293 16.97 37.42 -4.87
CA PHE A 293 18.25 36.69 -4.95
C PHE A 293 19.42 37.67 -4.82
N LEU A 294 20.08 37.64 -3.68
CA LEU A 294 21.30 38.38 -3.41
C LEU A 294 22.50 37.41 -3.39
N SER A 295 23.43 37.55 -4.35
CA SER A 295 24.62 36.69 -4.45
C SER A 295 24.27 35.16 -4.47
N ASN A 296 23.27 34.76 -5.25
CA ASN A 296 22.76 33.41 -5.36
C ASN A 296 22.11 32.85 -4.07
N VAL A 297 21.83 33.69 -3.10
CA VAL A 297 21.07 33.31 -1.88
C VAL A 297 19.70 34.00 -1.92
N GLU A 298 18.65 33.21 -1.80
CA GLU A 298 17.29 33.73 -1.67
C GLU A 298 17.15 34.42 -0.29
N THR A 299 16.80 35.69 -0.30
CA THR A 299 16.66 36.50 0.90
C THR A 299 15.22 37.02 0.99
N VAL A 300 14.58 36.84 2.12
CA VAL A 300 13.25 37.40 2.39
C VAL A 300 13.42 38.90 2.67
N ILE A 301 12.74 39.72 1.88
CA ILE A 301 12.74 41.18 2.01
C ILE A 301 11.60 41.61 2.90
N ASP A 302 10.41 41.04 2.71
CA ASP A 302 9.21 41.36 3.49
C ASP A 302 8.27 40.15 3.54
N THR A 303 7.50 40.06 4.65
CA THR A 303 6.44 39.06 4.82
C THR A 303 5.07 39.75 4.68
N ALA A 304 4.50 39.58 3.52
CA ALA A 304 3.22 40.24 3.16
C ALA A 304 2.03 39.64 3.96
N SER A 305 2.08 38.34 4.28
CA SER A 305 1.02 37.68 5.06
C SER A 305 1.54 36.45 5.75
N TYR A 306 1.11 36.25 6.98
CA TYR A 306 1.32 35.02 7.75
C TYR A 306 0.00 34.58 8.38
N THR A 307 -0.41 33.34 8.10
CA THR A 307 -1.63 32.75 8.65
C THR A 307 -1.25 31.41 9.29
N ASN A 308 -1.66 31.22 10.52
CA ASN A 308 -1.49 29.97 11.25
C ASN A 308 -2.84 29.55 11.83
N GLN A 309 -3.31 28.37 11.46
CA GLN A 309 -4.54 27.79 11.94
C GLN A 309 -4.23 26.42 12.56
N LEU A 310 -4.60 26.26 13.82
CA LEU A 310 -4.40 25.02 14.55
C LEU A 310 -5.72 24.26 14.72
N ASP A 311 -5.63 22.91 14.70
CA ASP A 311 -6.75 22.00 14.99
C ASP A 311 -8.00 22.22 14.12
N ALA A 312 -7.84 22.64 12.88
CA ALA A 312 -8.95 22.68 11.92
C ALA A 312 -9.53 21.28 11.76
N GLN A 313 -10.86 21.15 11.88
CA GLN A 313 -11.54 19.85 11.90
C GLN A 313 -12.14 19.53 10.53
N GLY A 314 -11.82 18.35 10.06
CA GLY A 314 -12.39 17.76 8.86
C GLY A 314 -12.83 16.31 9.09
N LEU A 315 -13.19 15.64 8.01
CA LEU A 315 -13.62 14.25 8.01
C LEU A 315 -12.76 13.43 7.02
N MET A 316 -12.31 12.28 7.49
CA MET A 316 -11.81 11.21 6.62
C MET A 316 -12.98 10.38 6.10
N PRO A 317 -12.94 9.91 4.85
CA PRO A 317 -14.01 9.16 4.23
C PRO A 317 -14.27 7.82 4.95
N SER A 318 -15.50 7.34 4.83
CA SER A 318 -15.78 5.92 5.07
C SER A 318 -15.27 5.10 3.90
N LYS A 319 -14.74 3.91 4.21
CA LYS A 319 -14.21 2.95 3.23
C LYS A 319 -14.88 1.60 3.44
N TYR A 320 -15.30 0.95 2.36
CA TYR A 320 -15.66 -0.45 2.41
C TYR A 320 -15.02 -1.23 1.26
N SER A 321 -14.79 -2.51 1.48
CA SER A 321 -14.44 -3.43 0.41
C SER A 321 -15.15 -4.76 0.57
N ILE A 322 -15.40 -5.40 -0.55
CA ILE A 322 -16.01 -6.73 -0.62
C ILE A 322 -15.38 -7.52 -1.76
N GLY A 323 -15.09 -8.79 -1.53
CA GLY A 323 -14.51 -9.62 -2.56
C GLY A 323 -14.75 -11.11 -2.35
N GLY A 324 -14.50 -11.84 -3.43
CA GLY A 324 -14.59 -13.30 -3.45
C GLY A 324 -13.41 -13.92 -4.18
N ALA A 325 -13.05 -15.14 -3.78
CA ALA A 325 -12.04 -15.92 -4.47
C ALA A 325 -12.38 -17.40 -4.47
N ILE A 326 -12.01 -18.09 -5.54
CA ILE A 326 -12.13 -19.56 -5.65
C ILE A 326 -10.73 -20.13 -5.79
N VAL A 327 -10.46 -21.14 -4.97
CA VAL A 327 -9.20 -21.88 -4.96
C VAL A 327 -9.43 -23.30 -5.42
N PHE A 328 -8.73 -23.71 -6.46
CA PHE A 328 -8.67 -25.09 -6.92
C PHE A 328 -7.33 -25.70 -6.56
N GLU A 329 -7.35 -26.88 -5.97
CA GLU A 329 -6.17 -27.65 -5.63
C GLU A 329 -6.29 -29.05 -6.16
N ASN A 330 -5.21 -29.61 -6.75
CA ASN A 330 -5.20 -30.96 -7.29
C ASN A 330 -4.26 -31.88 -6.50
N ALA A 331 -4.29 -33.21 -6.81
CA ALA A 331 -3.48 -34.23 -6.16
C ALA A 331 -1.98 -33.96 -6.19
N ASN A 332 -1.48 -33.26 -7.19
CA ASN A 332 -0.06 -32.92 -7.32
C ASN A 332 0.33 -31.66 -6.52
N GLY A 333 -0.56 -31.13 -5.67
CA GLY A 333 -0.34 -29.91 -4.92
C GLY A 333 -0.30 -28.64 -5.79
N ARG A 334 -0.77 -28.69 -7.04
CA ARG A 334 -0.99 -27.49 -7.85
C ARG A 334 -2.19 -26.73 -7.32
N ARG A 335 -2.02 -25.43 -7.11
CA ARG A 335 -3.07 -24.57 -6.59
C ARG A 335 -3.28 -23.39 -7.53
N LEU A 336 -4.52 -23.19 -7.96
CA LEU A 336 -4.98 -22.04 -8.74
C LEU A 336 -5.97 -21.26 -7.89
N LEU A 337 -5.75 -19.96 -7.72
CA LEU A 337 -6.66 -19.03 -7.08
C LEU A 337 -7.08 -17.97 -8.09
N LEU A 338 -8.39 -17.76 -8.22
CA LEU A 338 -9.00 -16.66 -8.97
C LEU A 338 -9.76 -15.79 -7.99
N ALA A 339 -9.56 -14.48 -8.04
CA ALA A 339 -10.15 -13.55 -7.09
C ALA A 339 -10.62 -12.27 -7.78
N ALA A 340 -11.68 -11.69 -7.20
CA ALA A 340 -12.19 -10.38 -7.54
C ALA A 340 -12.47 -9.60 -6.25
N ASP A 341 -12.21 -8.30 -6.29
CA ASP A 341 -12.38 -7.38 -5.14
C ASP A 341 -12.90 -6.03 -5.62
N PHE A 342 -13.80 -5.44 -4.86
CA PHE A 342 -14.30 -4.09 -5.06
C PHE A 342 -14.12 -3.28 -3.79
N MET A 343 -13.63 -2.06 -3.92
CA MET A 343 -13.41 -1.11 -2.82
C MET A 343 -13.97 0.25 -3.20
N GLU A 344 -14.57 0.95 -2.25
CA GLU A 344 -15.08 2.30 -2.41
C GLU A 344 -14.78 3.16 -1.18
N GLU A 345 -14.43 4.43 -1.44
CA GLU A 345 -14.18 5.46 -0.44
C GLU A 345 -14.95 6.74 -0.83
N ASP A 346 -15.80 7.23 0.05
CA ASP A 346 -16.62 8.43 -0.19
C ASP A 346 -15.88 9.71 0.26
N TRP A 347 -15.08 10.29 -0.65
CA TRP A 347 -14.31 11.49 -0.40
C TRP A 347 -15.14 12.79 -0.49
N THR A 348 -16.40 12.72 -0.95
CA THR A 348 -17.27 13.92 -1.03
C THR A 348 -17.53 14.53 0.35
N VAL A 349 -17.46 13.71 1.41
CA VAL A 349 -17.61 14.19 2.80
C VAL A 349 -16.51 15.15 3.23
N VAL A 350 -15.37 15.17 2.57
CA VAL A 350 -14.27 16.11 2.86
C VAL A 350 -14.70 17.52 2.47
N SER A 351 -15.46 17.69 1.40
CA SER A 351 -16.00 18.99 0.97
C SER A 351 -17.07 19.55 1.92
N GLU A 352 -17.79 18.65 2.62
CA GLU A 352 -18.84 19.03 3.57
C GLU A 352 -18.28 19.50 4.92
N SER A 353 -17.03 19.09 5.22
CA SER A 353 -16.37 19.44 6.46
C SER A 353 -15.52 20.69 6.29
N SER A 354 -15.69 21.70 7.04
CA SER A 354 -15.09 23.04 7.08
C SER A 354 -14.29 23.49 5.83
N SER A 355 -14.62 24.67 5.34
CA SER A 355 -14.07 25.29 4.12
C SER A 355 -12.54 25.45 4.05
N GLU A 356 -11.83 25.31 5.16
CA GLU A 356 -10.40 25.60 5.27
C GLU A 356 -9.50 24.38 5.03
N ILE A 357 -10.01 23.15 5.25
CA ILE A 357 -9.32 21.91 4.90
C ILE A 357 -9.60 21.54 3.44
N ASN A 358 -10.61 22.12 2.86
CA ASN A 358 -11.09 21.83 1.51
C ASN A 358 -10.25 22.54 0.43
N ILE A 359 -8.92 22.57 0.59
CA ILE A 359 -8.05 23.23 -0.38
C ILE A 359 -7.83 22.28 -1.57
N LEU A 360 -8.87 22.18 -2.39
CA LEU A 360 -8.69 21.86 -3.79
C LEU A 360 -8.54 23.18 -4.52
N GLU A 361 -7.33 23.51 -4.94
CA GLU A 361 -7.07 24.73 -5.71
C GLU A 361 -7.65 24.58 -7.12
N GLY A 362 -8.31 25.64 -7.61
CA GLY A 362 -8.88 25.70 -8.96
C GLY A 362 -10.20 24.92 -9.12
N ASP A 363 -10.44 24.39 -10.33
CA ASP A 363 -11.68 23.69 -10.73
C ASP A 363 -11.73 22.22 -10.29
N ALA A 364 -10.99 21.84 -9.26
CA ALA A 364 -10.99 20.48 -8.73
C ALA A 364 -12.06 20.29 -7.64
N THR A 365 -12.69 19.12 -7.63
CA THR A 365 -13.70 18.71 -6.65
C THR A 365 -13.42 17.31 -6.12
N TRP A 366 -13.88 17.04 -4.90
CA TRP A 366 -13.81 15.69 -4.34
C TRP A 366 -14.88 14.78 -4.96
N ALA A 367 -14.51 13.54 -5.24
CA ALA A 367 -15.39 12.54 -5.83
C ALA A 367 -15.30 11.21 -5.05
N VAL A 368 -16.22 10.30 -5.31
CA VAL A 368 -16.18 8.94 -4.76
C VAL A 368 -15.08 8.16 -5.44
N ALA A 369 -14.10 7.72 -4.67
CA ALA A 369 -13.02 6.85 -5.17
C ALA A 369 -13.47 5.40 -5.16
N SER A 370 -13.15 4.63 -6.20
CA SER A 370 -13.40 3.20 -6.22
C SER A 370 -12.29 2.42 -6.93
N ARG A 371 -12.17 1.14 -6.58
CA ARG A 371 -11.27 0.21 -7.24
C ARG A 371 -11.96 -1.11 -7.48
N THR A 372 -11.90 -1.59 -8.72
CA THR A 372 -12.28 -2.95 -9.10
C THR A 372 -11.03 -3.73 -9.47
N SER A 373 -10.77 -4.83 -8.80
CA SER A 373 -9.54 -5.62 -8.98
C SER A 373 -9.86 -7.07 -9.33
N LEU A 374 -9.06 -7.63 -10.23
CA LEU A 374 -9.05 -9.06 -10.57
C LEU A 374 -7.66 -9.62 -10.33
N GLY A 375 -7.57 -10.78 -9.71
CA GLY A 375 -6.30 -11.40 -9.38
C GLY A 375 -6.26 -12.90 -9.62
N LEU A 376 -5.10 -13.37 -10.05
CA LEU A 376 -4.79 -14.77 -10.28
C LEU A 376 -3.53 -15.16 -9.51
N THR A 377 -3.55 -16.31 -8.86
CA THR A 377 -2.35 -16.92 -8.25
C THR A 377 -2.23 -18.36 -8.68
N LEU A 378 -1.03 -18.72 -9.15
CA LEU A 378 -0.69 -20.09 -9.55
C LEU A 378 0.49 -20.58 -8.71
N ASN A 379 0.26 -21.66 -7.95
CA ASN A 379 1.32 -22.44 -7.30
C ASN A 379 1.50 -23.74 -8.11
N PRO A 380 2.59 -23.91 -8.86
CA PRO A 380 2.77 -25.10 -9.70
C PRO A 380 2.91 -26.38 -8.90
N ARG A 381 3.47 -26.33 -7.67
CA ARG A 381 3.67 -27.46 -6.80
C ARG A 381 3.88 -27.03 -5.34
N THR A 382 3.31 -27.76 -4.40
CA THR A 382 3.55 -27.53 -2.96
C THR A 382 4.57 -28.51 -2.36
N ASP A 383 5.03 -29.49 -3.14
CA ASP A 383 5.98 -30.50 -2.70
C ASP A 383 7.40 -29.92 -2.59
N ARG A 384 7.98 -30.03 -1.38
CA ARG A 384 9.33 -29.56 -1.07
C ARG A 384 10.43 -30.49 -1.55
N SER A 385 10.10 -31.69 -2.05
CA SER A 385 11.09 -32.68 -2.48
C SER A 385 11.78 -32.33 -3.81
N ASN A 386 11.23 -31.37 -4.57
CA ASN A 386 11.77 -30.95 -5.86
C ASN A 386 12.76 -29.80 -5.71
N ASN A 387 14.00 -29.98 -6.17
CA ASN A 387 15.06 -28.96 -6.12
C ASN A 387 14.87 -27.77 -7.08
N ASN A 388 13.85 -27.82 -7.96
CA ASN A 388 13.61 -26.72 -8.89
C ASN A 388 12.89 -25.56 -8.18
N VAL A 389 13.56 -24.41 -8.02
CA VAL A 389 13.05 -23.22 -7.36
C VAL A 389 11.78 -22.68 -8.04
N LEU A 390 11.73 -22.70 -9.37
CA LEU A 390 10.57 -22.22 -10.13
C LEU A 390 9.32 -23.06 -9.87
N SER A 391 9.45 -24.38 -9.69
CA SER A 391 8.31 -25.25 -9.42
C SER A 391 7.68 -25.02 -8.04
N ARG A 392 8.43 -24.42 -7.11
CA ARG A 392 7.99 -24.09 -5.73
C ARG A 392 7.60 -22.63 -5.58
N SER A 393 7.86 -21.83 -6.59
CA SER A 393 7.51 -20.41 -6.61
C SER A 393 6.02 -20.22 -6.85
N THR A 394 5.48 -19.12 -6.34
CA THR A 394 4.10 -18.71 -6.54
C THR A 394 4.07 -17.59 -7.57
N PHE A 395 3.40 -17.81 -8.70
CA PHE A 395 3.20 -16.82 -9.74
C PHE A 395 1.89 -16.09 -9.49
N LYS A 396 1.90 -14.79 -9.70
CA LYS A 396 0.76 -13.90 -9.50
C LYS A 396 0.59 -12.98 -10.69
N SER A 397 -0.65 -12.66 -11.01
CA SER A 397 -1.00 -11.61 -11.97
C SER A 397 -2.33 -10.97 -11.60
N GLY A 398 -2.52 -9.74 -12.02
CA GLY A 398 -3.75 -9.03 -11.72
C GLY A 398 -3.96 -7.81 -12.58
N PHE A 399 -5.17 -7.30 -12.50
CA PHE A 399 -5.64 -6.12 -13.20
C PHE A 399 -6.54 -5.31 -12.29
N ALA A 400 -6.45 -3.98 -12.34
CA ALA A 400 -7.29 -3.09 -11.57
C ALA A 400 -7.76 -1.92 -12.42
N LEU A 401 -8.98 -1.47 -12.14
CA LEU A 401 -9.56 -0.21 -12.60
C LEU A 401 -9.73 0.68 -11.38
N ASP A 402 -9.18 1.88 -11.44
CA ASP A 402 -9.20 2.87 -10.37
C ASP A 402 -9.98 4.11 -10.80
N LEU A 403 -10.90 4.57 -9.94
CA LEU A 403 -11.45 5.92 -9.93
C LEU A 403 -10.83 6.63 -8.73
N TYR A 404 -10.12 7.71 -8.98
CA TYR A 404 -9.45 8.48 -7.94
C TYR A 404 -10.38 9.48 -7.27
N PRO A 405 -10.07 9.96 -6.05
CA PRO A 405 -10.95 10.86 -5.29
C PRO A 405 -11.04 12.28 -5.82
N ILE A 406 -10.43 12.57 -6.96
CA ILE A 406 -10.31 13.92 -7.53
C ILE A 406 -11.04 13.97 -8.86
N ALA A 407 -11.88 14.97 -9.04
CA ALA A 407 -12.44 15.35 -10.34
C ALA A 407 -11.94 16.75 -10.70
N TYR A 408 -11.48 16.94 -11.92
CA TYR A 408 -10.97 18.18 -12.45
C TYR A 408 -11.86 18.65 -13.62
N LYS A 409 -12.37 19.88 -13.54
CA LYS A 409 -13.34 20.44 -14.51
C LYS A 409 -14.55 19.52 -14.78
N GLY A 410 -15.03 18.84 -13.72
CA GLY A 410 -16.17 17.91 -13.81
C GLY A 410 -15.82 16.48 -14.23
N ASN A 411 -14.59 16.19 -14.67
CA ASN A 411 -14.15 14.85 -15.09
C ASN A 411 -13.31 14.19 -14.02
N GLN A 412 -13.72 13.00 -13.59
CA GLN A 412 -13.01 12.27 -12.54
C GLN A 412 -11.73 11.64 -13.08
N LEU A 413 -10.63 11.80 -12.31
CA LEU A 413 -9.36 11.11 -12.57
C LEU A 413 -9.59 9.62 -12.48
N HIS A 414 -9.27 8.88 -13.55
CA HIS A 414 -9.40 7.43 -13.61
C HIS A 414 -8.13 6.79 -14.17
N GLY A 415 -7.99 5.51 -13.95
CA GLY A 415 -6.84 4.78 -14.45
C GLY A 415 -7.04 3.27 -14.45
N TRP A 416 -6.07 2.60 -15.04
CA TRP A 416 -5.97 1.14 -15.00
C TRP A 416 -4.55 0.72 -14.62
N ARG A 417 -4.43 -0.46 -14.02
CA ARG A 417 -3.14 -1.07 -13.68
C ARG A 417 -3.16 -2.56 -13.98
N ALA A 418 -2.08 -3.04 -14.60
CA ALA A 418 -1.82 -4.46 -14.80
C ALA A 418 -0.54 -4.84 -14.06
N SER A 419 -0.58 -5.93 -13.34
CA SER A 419 0.54 -6.38 -12.52
C SER A 419 0.83 -7.86 -12.70
N ALA A 420 2.09 -8.23 -12.51
CA ALA A 420 2.50 -9.62 -12.42
C ALA A 420 3.72 -9.75 -11.51
N GLY A 421 3.95 -10.96 -11.00
CA GLY A 421 5.10 -11.19 -10.16
C GLY A 421 5.25 -12.62 -9.70
N VAL A 422 6.33 -12.85 -8.96
CA VAL A 422 6.71 -14.15 -8.43
C VAL A 422 7.12 -14.02 -6.96
N SER A 423 6.64 -14.96 -6.15
CA SER A 423 7.05 -15.13 -4.77
C SER A 423 7.88 -16.39 -4.65
N VAL A 424 9.16 -16.23 -4.38
CA VAL A 424 10.16 -17.30 -4.33
C VAL A 424 10.38 -17.69 -2.86
N PRO A 425 10.21 -18.98 -2.49
CA PRO A 425 10.52 -19.42 -1.14
C PRO A 425 12.04 -19.44 -0.91
N LEU A 426 12.48 -18.84 0.20
CA LEU A 426 13.85 -18.94 0.66
C LEU A 426 14.03 -20.28 1.37
N GLU A 427 14.96 -21.08 0.89
CA GLU A 427 15.25 -22.39 1.47
C GLU A 427 16.04 -22.26 2.77
N GLY A 428 15.47 -22.80 3.82
CA GLY A 428 16.13 -23.06 5.08
C GLY A 428 15.41 -24.23 5.74
N SER A 429 16.13 -25.14 6.39
CA SER A 429 15.54 -26.31 7.03
C SER A 429 14.45 -25.98 8.06
N ARG A 430 14.31 -24.70 8.43
CA ARG A 430 13.40 -24.21 9.49
C ARG A 430 12.71 -22.89 9.18
N SER A 431 12.82 -22.34 7.96
CA SER A 431 12.19 -21.06 7.57
C SER A 431 11.28 -21.24 6.36
N THR A 432 10.14 -20.56 6.36
CA THR A 432 9.21 -20.46 5.22
C THR A 432 9.16 -19.03 4.66
N SER A 433 10.25 -18.28 4.83
CA SER A 433 10.41 -16.93 4.31
C SER A 433 10.30 -16.90 2.79
N LYS A 434 9.83 -15.80 2.24
CA LYS A 434 9.67 -15.60 0.79
C LYS A 434 10.24 -14.27 0.37
N VAL A 435 10.79 -14.22 -0.84
CA VAL A 435 11.13 -12.99 -1.54
C VAL A 435 10.12 -12.80 -2.67
N HIS A 436 9.72 -11.57 -2.88
CA HIS A 436 8.70 -11.18 -3.84
C HIS A 436 9.31 -10.24 -4.86
N PHE A 437 9.13 -10.57 -6.15
CA PHE A 437 9.51 -9.75 -7.27
C PHE A 437 8.28 -9.52 -8.12
N GLY A 438 7.95 -8.26 -8.36
CA GLY A 438 6.80 -7.90 -9.17
C GLY A 438 7.10 -6.71 -10.05
N PHE A 439 6.28 -6.57 -11.05
CA PHE A 439 6.18 -5.37 -11.85
C PHE A 439 4.71 -4.99 -12.00
N GLU A 440 4.49 -3.71 -12.16
CA GLU A 440 3.18 -3.12 -12.40
C GLU A 440 3.34 -2.06 -13.48
N MET A 441 2.38 -1.99 -14.38
CA MET A 441 2.25 -0.92 -15.37
C MET A 441 0.82 -0.43 -15.35
N GLY A 442 0.64 0.85 -15.64
CA GLY A 442 -0.66 1.46 -15.64
C GLY A 442 -0.66 2.83 -16.29
N GLN A 443 -1.84 3.39 -16.38
CA GLN A 443 -2.07 4.73 -16.90
C GLN A 443 -3.16 5.39 -16.07
N ARG A 444 -3.02 6.70 -15.85
CA ARG A 444 -4.05 7.53 -15.23
C ARG A 444 -4.16 8.86 -15.94
N GLY A 445 -5.36 9.41 -15.96
CA GLY A 445 -5.65 10.68 -16.61
C GLY A 445 -7.11 11.07 -16.46
N VAL A 446 -7.44 12.26 -16.92
CA VAL A 446 -8.81 12.75 -17.00
C VAL A 446 -9.32 12.42 -18.39
N GLY A 447 -10.31 11.53 -18.51
CA GLY A 447 -10.83 11.08 -19.79
C GLY A 447 -11.59 12.15 -20.56
N VAL A 448 -11.84 11.83 -21.82
CA VAL A 448 -12.64 12.63 -22.74
C VAL A 448 -14.12 12.41 -22.45
N GLU A 449 -14.88 13.43 -22.07
CA GLU A 449 -16.33 13.38 -22.04
C GLU A 449 -16.91 14.11 -23.28
N ASN A 450 -17.88 13.49 -23.94
CA ASN A 450 -18.64 14.03 -25.08
C ASN A 450 -17.88 14.39 -26.36
N GLY A 451 -16.75 13.69 -26.65
CA GLY A 451 -16.09 13.84 -27.97
C GLY A 451 -15.27 15.12 -28.14
N THR A 452 -15.18 15.98 -27.12
CA THR A 452 -14.20 17.05 -27.05
C THR A 452 -12.96 16.53 -26.33
N VAL A 453 -11.93 16.23 -27.10
CA VAL A 453 -10.59 16.04 -26.60
C VAL A 453 -10.21 17.36 -25.95
N PHE A 454 -10.01 17.39 -24.62
CA PHE A 454 -9.29 18.52 -24.03
C PHE A 454 -7.88 18.46 -24.63
N GLU A 455 -7.53 19.40 -25.48
CA GLU A 455 -6.21 19.45 -26.13
C GLU A 455 -5.04 19.53 -25.15
N GLU A 456 -5.32 19.67 -23.85
CA GLU A 456 -4.38 19.79 -22.73
C GLU A 456 -4.70 18.80 -21.59
N SER A 457 -5.13 17.57 -21.88
CA SER A 457 -5.33 16.57 -20.82
C SER A 457 -4.00 15.96 -20.44
N LEU A 458 -3.61 16.13 -19.17
CA LEU A 458 -2.42 15.47 -18.61
C LEU A 458 -2.69 13.96 -18.47
N GLU A 459 -1.93 13.16 -19.20
CA GLU A 459 -1.87 11.70 -19.06
C GLU A 459 -0.59 11.27 -18.39
N GLU A 460 -0.67 10.28 -17.54
CA GLU A 460 0.46 9.73 -16.83
C GLU A 460 0.53 8.21 -16.99
N SER A 461 1.63 7.73 -17.56
CA SER A 461 1.93 6.30 -17.69
C SER A 461 2.90 5.90 -16.59
N LEU A 462 2.53 4.88 -15.82
CA LEU A 462 3.25 4.40 -14.65
C LEU A 462 3.89 3.04 -14.92
N PHE A 463 5.12 2.89 -14.50
CA PHE A 463 5.81 1.60 -14.45
C PHE A 463 6.48 1.43 -13.08
N SER A 464 6.27 0.30 -12.42
CA SER A 464 6.80 0.01 -11.09
C SER A 464 7.44 -1.37 -11.05
N ILE A 465 8.64 -1.43 -10.46
CA ILE A 465 9.29 -2.69 -10.08
C ILE A 465 9.19 -2.80 -8.56
N GLN A 466 8.65 -3.91 -8.09
CA GLN A 466 8.39 -4.16 -6.68
C GLN A 466 9.33 -5.25 -6.17
N PHE A 467 9.99 -4.96 -5.07
CA PHE A 467 10.80 -5.89 -4.32
C PHE A 467 10.29 -6.00 -2.89
N GLY A 468 9.93 -7.20 -2.44
CA GLY A 468 9.40 -7.43 -1.11
C GLY A 468 9.99 -8.66 -0.45
N VAL A 469 9.91 -8.70 0.87
CA VAL A 469 10.35 -9.82 1.68
C VAL A 469 9.31 -10.14 2.74
N THR A 470 8.99 -11.43 2.89
CA THR A 470 8.22 -11.96 4.02
C THR A 470 9.11 -12.90 4.81
N LEU A 471 9.45 -12.51 6.03
CA LEU A 471 10.22 -13.34 6.95
C LEU A 471 9.28 -14.11 7.86
N ALA A 472 9.40 -15.43 7.86
CA ALA A 472 8.68 -16.34 8.75
C ALA A 472 9.70 -17.10 9.60
N PRO A 473 10.23 -16.49 10.69
CA PRO A 473 11.23 -17.11 11.52
C PRO A 473 10.62 -18.28 12.27
N PHE A 474 11.17 -19.48 12.08
CA PHE A 474 10.94 -20.69 12.84
C PHE A 474 9.50 -21.17 13.08
N PHE A 475 9.22 -22.43 12.77
CA PHE A 475 7.97 -23.14 13.14
C PHE A 475 7.73 -23.22 14.66
N LYS A 476 8.78 -23.09 15.48
CA LYS A 476 8.67 -22.97 16.93
C LYS A 476 9.03 -21.54 17.32
N ASN A 477 8.02 -20.72 17.60
CA ASN A 477 8.24 -19.47 18.31
C ASN A 477 8.71 -19.77 19.72
N LEU A 478 10.01 -19.69 19.95
CA LEU A 478 10.63 -19.88 21.27
C LEU A 478 10.08 -18.89 22.30
N TRP A 479 9.49 -17.77 21.87
CA TRP A 479 8.90 -16.76 22.74
C TRP A 479 7.50 -17.12 23.25
N LEU A 480 6.75 -17.93 22.49
CA LEU A 480 5.36 -18.29 22.78
C LEU A 480 5.20 -19.77 23.17
N THR A 481 6.27 -20.54 23.20
CA THR A 481 6.26 -21.92 23.71
C THR A 481 6.71 -21.91 25.17
N PRO A 482 5.94 -22.50 26.12
CA PRO A 482 6.39 -22.67 27.49
C PRO A 482 7.74 -23.40 27.49
N LYS A 483 8.74 -22.86 28.16
CA LYS A 483 9.94 -23.62 28.48
C LYS A 483 9.53 -24.65 29.51
N LEU A 484 9.53 -25.92 29.15
CA LEU A 484 9.51 -27.02 30.13
C LEU A 484 10.89 -27.01 30.75
N TYR A 485 10.96 -26.60 31.99
CA TYR A 485 12.15 -26.84 32.83
C TYR A 485 12.01 -28.28 33.33
N ASP A 486 12.94 -29.15 32.91
CA ASP A 486 13.18 -30.41 33.55
C ASP A 486 13.96 -30.21 34.83
#